data_e3a3815a29af5d3c05c31e81ebd9ebe4
#
_entry.id   e3a3815a29af5d3c05c31e81ebd9ebe4
#
_cell.length_a   1.000
_cell.length_b   1.000
_cell.length_c   1.000
_cell.angle_alpha   90.00
_cell.angle_beta   90.00
_cell.angle_gamma   90.00
#
_symmetry.space_group_name_H-M   'P 1'
#
loop_
_entity.id
_entity.type
_entity.pdbx_description
1 polymer ?
#
loop_
_entity_poly.entity_id
_entity_poly.type
_entity_poly.pdbx_seq_one_letter_code
_entity_poly.pdbx_strand_id
1 'polypeptide(L)' 'MSAKDLRGKDAAGLQGELVKLRREQFSLRMQSASGQAVKSSGFSKVKKSIARVKTVMNE' A
#
# COMPACT_ATOMS: atom_id res chain seq x y z
N MET A 1 0.91 -7.30 -6.77
CA MET A 1 2.10 -6.42 -6.97
C MET A 1 3.33 -7.14 -6.43
N SER A 2 4.27 -7.46 -7.28
CA SER A 2 5.51 -8.15 -6.86
C SER A 2 6.67 -7.15 -6.84
N ALA A 3 7.75 -7.50 -6.12
CA ALA A 3 8.94 -6.66 -6.06
C ALA A 3 9.56 -6.48 -7.47
N LYS A 4 9.47 -7.52 -8.30
CA LYS A 4 9.97 -7.46 -9.67
C LYS A 4 9.23 -6.40 -10.49
N ASP A 5 7.91 -6.33 -10.36
CA ASP A 5 7.09 -5.34 -11.06
C ASP A 5 7.43 -3.93 -10.57
N LEU A 6 7.65 -3.78 -9.27
CA LEU A 6 8.01 -2.49 -8.69
C LEU A 6 9.39 -2.01 -9.14
N ARG A 7 10.34 -2.93 -9.31
CA ARG A 7 11.68 -2.58 -9.76
C ARG A 7 11.71 -2.05 -11.18
N GLY A 8 10.72 -2.40 -11.99
CA GLY A 8 10.58 -1.86 -13.34
C GLY A 8 10.07 -0.43 -13.41
N LYS A 9 9.62 0.13 -12.27
CA LYS A 9 9.10 1.49 -12.22
C LYS A 9 10.20 2.47 -11.83
N ASP A 10 10.09 3.72 -12.33
CA ASP A 10 10.97 4.80 -11.91
C ASP A 10 10.54 5.35 -10.55
N ALA A 11 11.30 6.33 -10.02
CA ALA A 11 11.02 6.91 -8.71
C ALA A 11 9.61 7.53 -8.65
N ALA A 12 9.19 8.21 -9.70
CA ALA A 12 7.86 8.82 -9.74
C ALA A 12 6.76 7.77 -9.73
N GLY A 13 6.95 6.67 -10.46
CA GLY A 13 6.01 5.56 -10.48
C GLY A 13 5.87 4.89 -9.12
N LEU A 14 6.99 4.67 -8.44
CA LEU A 14 7.00 4.10 -7.08
C LEU A 14 6.30 5.02 -6.09
N GLN A 15 6.56 6.31 -6.19
CA GLN A 15 5.90 7.30 -5.32
C GLN A 15 4.39 7.32 -5.54
N GLY A 16 3.95 7.23 -6.80
CA GLY A 16 2.53 7.14 -7.13
C GLY A 16 1.88 5.90 -6.52
N GLU A 17 2.56 4.76 -6.56
CA GLU A 17 2.07 3.54 -5.93
C GLU A 17 1.96 3.69 -4.41
N LEU A 18 2.95 4.32 -3.80
CA LEU A 18 2.93 4.56 -2.35
C LEU A 18 1.75 5.45 -1.95
N VAL A 19 1.48 6.51 -2.70
CA VAL A 19 0.33 7.40 -2.43
C VAL A 19 -0.99 6.63 -2.54
N LYS A 20 -1.13 5.80 -3.57
CA LYS A 20 -2.33 4.95 -3.73
C LYS A 20 -2.55 4.05 -2.52
N LEU A 21 -1.49 3.38 -2.07
CA LEU A 21 -1.56 2.46 -0.94
C LEU A 21 -1.87 3.20 0.37
N ARG A 22 -1.33 4.39 0.55
CA ARG A 22 -1.64 5.23 1.71
C ARG A 22 -3.11 5.64 1.73
N ARG A 23 -3.66 5.99 0.58
CA ARG A 23 -5.09 6.32 0.45
C ARG A 23 -5.96 5.12 0.77
N GLU A 24 -5.59 3.93 0.30
CA GLU A 24 -6.28 2.69 0.62
C GLU A 24 -6.27 2.41 2.11
N GLN A 25 -5.11 2.56 2.74
CA GLN A 25 -4.97 2.37 4.18
C GLN A 25 -5.86 3.34 4.96
N PHE A 26 -5.88 4.59 4.54
CA PHE A 26 -6.73 5.60 5.16
C PHE A 26 -8.21 5.26 4.99
N SER A 27 -8.61 4.83 3.80
CA SER A 27 -9.99 4.43 3.52
C SER A 27 -10.42 3.27 4.42
N LEU A 28 -9.57 2.27 4.60
CA LEU A 28 -9.84 1.14 5.48
C LEU A 28 -10.01 1.59 6.94
N ARG A 29 -9.19 2.52 7.39
CA ARG A 29 -9.30 3.09 8.73
C ARG A 29 -10.60 3.84 8.93
N MET A 30 -11.02 4.61 7.93
CA MET A 30 -12.28 5.35 7.97
C MET A 30 -13.47 4.39 8.02
N GLN A 31 -13.45 3.33 7.22
CA GLN A 31 -14.49 2.31 7.23
C GLN A 31 -14.60 1.64 8.61
N SER A 32 -13.46 1.29 9.19
CA SER A 32 -13.42 0.69 10.52
C SER A 32 -13.96 1.66 11.59
N ALA A 33 -13.58 2.92 11.50
CA ALA A 33 -14.02 3.95 12.45
C ALA A 33 -15.53 4.20 12.36
N SER A 34 -16.13 4.05 11.18
CA SER A 34 -17.58 4.23 11.00
C SER A 34 -18.41 3.00 11.41
N GLY A 35 -17.75 1.97 11.93
CA GLY A 35 -18.43 0.77 12.40
C GLY A 35 -18.62 -0.32 11.36
N GLN A 36 -18.08 -0.13 10.16
CA GLN A 36 -18.15 -1.16 9.13
C GLN A 36 -17.17 -2.28 9.43
N ALA A 37 -17.58 -3.52 9.14
CA ALA A 37 -16.71 -4.67 9.32
C ALA A 37 -15.63 -4.67 8.24
N VAL A 38 -14.38 -4.45 8.64
CA VAL A 38 -13.24 -4.50 7.73
C VAL A 38 -12.40 -5.72 8.12
N LYS A 39 -12.10 -6.57 7.12
CA LYS A 39 -11.28 -7.75 7.36
C LYS A 39 -9.85 -7.33 7.68
N SER A 40 -9.28 -7.93 8.72
CA SER A 40 -7.89 -7.68 9.11
C SER A 40 -6.92 -8.01 7.97
N SER A 41 -7.26 -8.96 7.11
CA SER A 41 -6.45 -9.30 5.93
C SER A 41 -6.31 -8.12 4.97
N GLY A 42 -7.30 -7.22 4.88
CA GLY A 42 -7.21 -6.02 4.06
C GLY A 42 -6.11 -5.09 4.55
N PHE A 43 -6.05 -4.86 5.86
CA PHE A 43 -4.99 -4.05 6.46
C PHE A 43 -3.61 -4.69 6.26
N SER A 44 -3.52 -6.01 6.47
CA SER A 44 -2.25 -6.73 6.29
C SER A 44 -1.73 -6.65 4.87
N LYS A 45 -2.60 -6.81 3.87
CA LYS A 45 -2.22 -6.72 2.46
C LYS A 45 -1.68 -5.35 2.11
N VAL A 46 -2.37 -4.30 2.52
CA VAL A 46 -1.96 -2.91 2.26
C VAL A 46 -0.63 -2.62 2.94
N LYS A 47 -0.48 -3.03 4.20
CA LYS A 47 0.76 -2.83 4.95
C LYS A 47 1.94 -3.53 4.28
N LYS A 48 1.77 -4.75 3.82
CA LYS A 48 2.81 -5.50 3.11
C LYS A 48 3.18 -4.83 1.80
N SER A 49 2.19 -4.34 1.06
CA SER A 49 2.43 -3.65 -0.20
C SER A 49 3.21 -2.36 0.01
N ILE A 50 2.86 -1.58 1.04
CA ILE A 50 3.60 -0.36 1.41
C ILE A 50 5.06 -0.69 1.74
N ALA A 51 5.28 -1.76 2.52
CA ALA A 51 6.63 -2.19 2.88
C ALA A 51 7.45 -2.58 1.65
N ARG A 52 6.85 -3.27 0.69
CA ARG A 52 7.53 -3.62 -0.57
C ARG A 52 7.93 -2.41 -1.37
N VAL A 53 7.03 -1.45 -1.53
CA VAL A 53 7.32 -0.23 -2.27
C VAL A 53 8.46 0.52 -1.61
N LYS A 54 8.43 0.67 -0.30
CA LYS A 54 9.50 1.34 0.45
C LYS A 54 10.85 0.63 0.29
N THR A 55 10.83 -0.70 0.33
CA THR A 55 12.06 -1.48 0.16
C THR A 55 12.66 -1.25 -1.22
N VAL A 56 11.85 -1.28 -2.27
CA VAL A 56 12.32 -1.05 -3.64
C VAL A 56 12.83 0.38 -3.80
N MET A 57 12.16 1.36 -3.20
CA MET A 57 12.60 2.75 -3.25
C MET A 57 13.97 2.96 -2.61
N ASN A 58 14.32 2.14 -1.63
CA ASN A 58 15.60 2.23 -0.90
C ASN A 58 16.72 1.40 -1.54
N GLU A 59 16.44 0.64 -2.59
CA GLU A 59 17.46 -0.15 -3.30
C GLU A 59 18.46 0.71 -4.13
#